data_e097b8c1de4cf8827cf260e601e180d3
#
_entry.id   e097b8c1de4cf8827cf260e601e180d3
#
_cell.length_a   1.000
_cell.length_b   1.000
_cell.length_c   1.000
_cell.angle_alpha   90.00
_cell.angle_beta   90.00
_cell.angle_gamma   90.00
#
_symmetry.space_group_name_H-M   'P 1'
#
loop_
_entity.id
_entity.type
_entity.pdbx_description
1 polymer ?
#
loop_
_entity_poly.entity_id
_entity_poly.type
_entity_poly.pdbx_seq_one_letter_code
_entity_poly.pdbx_strand_id
1 'polypeptide(L)'
;MSAPSGAFQPRERRFGEQELDQDAVAPKRPRLGAGSKSGGRRLIVVLEGASLETVKVGKTYELLNCDKHKSVLLKNGRDPGEVRPDIAHQSLLMLMDSPLNRAGLLQVYIHTQKNVLIEVNPQTRIPRTFDRFCGLMVQLLHKLSVRAADGPQKLLKVSVEYTEKMVSISNYPLSAALTCAKLTTAFEEVWGVI
;
A
#
# COMPACT_ATOMS: atom_id res chain seq x y z
N MET A 1 -6.28 56.55 -38.54
CA MET A 1 -6.38 56.08 -37.13
C MET A 1 -6.57 54.59 -37.19
N SER A 2 -5.44 53.85 -37.06
CA SER A 2 -5.39 52.39 -37.21
C SER A 2 -5.09 51.79 -35.83
N ALA A 3 -5.95 50.91 -35.38
CA ALA A 3 -5.75 50.14 -34.14
C ALA A 3 -4.91 48.88 -34.43
N PRO A 4 -3.99 48.47 -33.57
CA PRO A 4 -3.17 47.27 -33.76
C PRO A 4 -3.92 46.03 -33.24
N SER A 5 -3.96 45.03 -34.10
CA SER A 5 -4.38 43.67 -33.83
C SER A 5 -3.32 42.98 -32.91
N GLY A 6 -3.71 42.67 -31.68
CA GLY A 6 -2.93 41.86 -30.77
C GLY A 6 -3.27 40.39 -30.95
N ALA A 7 -2.36 39.62 -31.53
CA ALA A 7 -2.44 38.18 -31.62
C ALA A 7 -2.26 37.53 -30.22
N PHE A 8 -3.28 36.77 -29.80
CA PHE A 8 -3.25 35.97 -28.57
C PHE A 8 -2.47 34.69 -28.87
N GLN A 9 -1.27 34.55 -28.30
CA GLN A 9 -0.51 33.30 -28.30
C GLN A 9 -0.90 32.44 -27.10
N PRO A 10 -1.27 31.15 -27.27
CA PRO A 10 -1.52 30.26 -26.14
C PRO A 10 -0.19 29.91 -25.45
N ARG A 11 -0.09 30.23 -24.17
CA ARG A 11 1.01 29.74 -23.31
C ARG A 11 0.90 28.23 -23.14
N GLU A 12 1.85 27.49 -23.67
CA GLU A 12 2.08 26.09 -23.29
C GLU A 12 2.37 26.01 -21.79
N ARG A 13 1.46 25.37 -21.05
CA ARG A 13 1.74 24.98 -19.66
C ARG A 13 2.67 23.78 -19.69
N ARG A 14 3.94 23.99 -19.41
CA ARG A 14 4.83 22.94 -18.97
C ARG A 14 4.25 22.34 -17.69
N PHE A 15 3.92 21.07 -17.71
CA PHE A 15 3.63 20.31 -16.50
C PHE A 15 4.91 20.27 -15.67
N GLY A 16 4.99 21.19 -14.70
CA GLY A 16 6.01 21.16 -13.67
C GLY A 16 5.84 19.94 -12.80
N GLU A 17 6.97 19.41 -12.40
CA GLU A 17 7.10 18.39 -11.36
C GLU A 17 6.24 18.81 -10.16
N GLN A 18 5.26 17.94 -9.80
CA GLN A 18 4.48 18.16 -8.60
C GLN A 18 5.38 17.92 -7.40
N GLU A 19 5.78 19.03 -6.77
CA GLU A 19 6.31 19.04 -5.42
C GLU A 19 5.32 18.31 -4.51
N LEU A 20 5.83 17.29 -3.81
CA LEU A 20 5.11 16.61 -2.75
C LEU A 20 4.92 17.63 -1.61
N ASP A 21 3.68 18.00 -1.35
CA ASP A 21 3.30 18.90 -0.26
C ASP A 21 3.99 18.53 1.05
N GLN A 22 4.85 19.44 1.52
CA GLN A 22 5.58 19.37 2.79
C GLN A 22 4.76 19.88 3.98
N ASP A 23 3.45 19.77 3.97
CA ASP A 23 2.63 20.20 5.10
C ASP A 23 2.00 19.03 5.85
N ALA A 24 2.82 18.38 6.69
CA ALA A 24 2.40 17.79 7.94
C ALA A 24 3.60 17.56 8.84
N VAL A 25 4.02 18.62 9.55
CA VAL A 25 4.86 18.46 10.75
C VAL A 25 4.04 17.75 11.82
N ALA A 26 4.06 16.42 11.75
CA ALA A 26 3.53 15.58 12.82
C ALA A 26 4.49 15.66 14.02
N PRO A 27 3.99 15.69 15.27
CA PRO A 27 4.83 15.75 16.46
C PRO A 27 5.82 14.58 16.44
N LYS A 28 7.09 14.88 16.74
CA LYS A 28 8.17 13.90 16.83
C LYS A 28 7.78 12.83 17.84
N ARG A 29 7.43 11.64 17.32
CA ARG A 29 7.18 10.49 18.17
C ARG A 29 8.46 10.07 18.86
N PRO A 30 8.43 9.61 20.13
CA PRO A 30 9.59 9.04 20.80
C PRO A 30 10.15 7.93 19.89
N ARG A 31 11.43 8.02 19.56
CA ARG A 31 12.13 6.92 18.90
C ARG A 31 12.22 5.78 19.90
N LEU A 32 11.30 4.84 19.84
CA LEU A 32 11.53 3.51 20.41
C LEU A 32 12.70 2.93 19.62
N GLY A 33 13.80 2.66 20.35
CA GLY A 33 15.11 2.40 19.79
C GLY A 33 15.12 1.34 18.71
N ALA A 34 15.83 1.65 17.63
CA ALA A 34 16.31 0.67 16.67
C ALA A 34 17.15 -0.35 17.44
N GLY A 35 16.70 -1.63 17.44
CA GLY A 35 17.51 -2.74 17.90
C GLY A 35 17.12 -3.39 19.22
N SER A 36 15.87 -3.72 19.42
CA SER A 36 15.53 -4.80 20.33
C SER A 36 15.28 -6.07 19.49
N LYS A 37 16.26 -6.97 19.47
CA LYS A 37 16.05 -8.40 19.27
C LYS A 37 15.36 -8.96 20.53
N SER A 38 14.22 -8.40 20.85
CA SER A 38 13.33 -8.93 21.86
C SER A 38 12.61 -10.11 21.21
N GLY A 39 12.84 -11.33 21.70
CA GLY A 39 12.00 -12.50 21.43
C GLY A 39 10.59 -12.32 21.98
N GLY A 40 10.03 -11.13 21.85
CA GLY A 40 8.69 -10.73 22.26
C GLY A 40 7.63 -11.21 21.29
N ARG A 41 6.42 -11.37 21.80
CA ARG A 41 5.23 -11.71 21.04
C ARG A 41 5.07 -10.76 19.84
N ARG A 42 4.83 -11.31 18.65
CA ARG A 42 4.58 -10.54 17.43
C ARG A 42 3.52 -11.25 16.62
N LEU A 43 2.50 -10.52 16.19
CA LEU A 43 1.54 -10.99 15.22
C LEU A 43 2.12 -10.78 13.81
N ILE A 44 2.17 -11.84 13.02
CA ILE A 44 2.53 -11.78 11.61
C ILE A 44 1.27 -12.00 10.80
N VAL A 45 0.92 -11.04 9.97
CA VAL A 45 -0.24 -11.10 9.07
C VAL A 45 0.23 -11.16 7.63
N VAL A 46 -0.27 -12.14 6.88
CA VAL A 46 -0.04 -12.24 5.44
C VAL A 46 -1.35 -12.02 4.71
N LEU A 47 -1.39 -11.03 3.84
CA LEU A 47 -2.48 -10.81 2.90
C LEU A 47 -2.25 -11.68 1.67
N GLU A 48 -2.95 -12.82 1.62
CA GLU A 48 -2.81 -13.80 0.55
C GLU A 48 -3.61 -13.45 -0.70
N GLY A 49 -3.08 -13.83 -1.87
CA GLY A 49 -3.78 -13.71 -3.15
C GLY A 49 -4.05 -12.27 -3.59
N ALA A 50 -3.24 -11.30 -3.12
CA ALA A 50 -3.43 -9.90 -3.48
C ALA A 50 -3.25 -9.68 -4.99
N SER A 51 -4.23 -9.04 -5.64
CA SER A 51 -4.15 -8.70 -7.06
C SER A 51 -3.37 -7.41 -7.26
N LEU A 52 -2.05 -7.49 -7.12
CA LEU A 52 -1.12 -6.38 -7.33
C LEU A 52 -0.24 -6.69 -8.55
N GLU A 53 -0.66 -6.17 -9.70
CA GLU A 53 0.03 -6.34 -10.98
C GLU A 53 0.15 -5.00 -11.69
N THR A 54 1.19 -4.83 -12.51
CA THR A 54 1.34 -3.66 -13.36
C THR A 54 0.93 -3.97 -14.80
N VAL A 55 0.31 -3.01 -15.45
CA VAL A 55 -0.04 -3.05 -16.87
C VAL A 55 0.57 -1.84 -17.58
N LYS A 56 1.04 -2.05 -18.80
CA LYS A 56 1.55 -0.95 -19.63
C LYS A 56 0.39 -0.28 -20.36
N VAL A 57 0.21 1.01 -20.13
CA VAL A 57 -0.78 1.84 -20.79
C VAL A 57 -0.03 2.94 -21.56
N GLY A 58 0.06 2.79 -22.88
CA GLY A 58 0.86 3.69 -23.70
C GLY A 58 2.36 3.65 -23.33
N LYS A 59 2.88 4.77 -22.80
CA LYS A 59 4.29 4.90 -22.38
C LYS A 59 4.50 4.69 -20.88
N THR A 60 3.43 4.57 -20.09
CA THR A 60 3.47 4.47 -18.62
C THR A 60 3.03 3.11 -18.13
N TYR A 61 3.41 2.78 -16.90
CA TYR A 61 2.91 1.61 -16.19
C TYR A 61 1.91 2.05 -15.14
N GLU A 62 0.79 1.34 -15.06
CA GLU A 62 -0.25 1.56 -14.06
C GLU A 62 -0.52 0.28 -13.27
N LEU A 63 -1.06 0.42 -12.06
CA LEU A 63 -1.54 -0.73 -11.30
C LEU A 63 -2.82 -1.24 -11.94
N LEU A 64 -2.86 -2.52 -12.27
CA LEU A 64 -4.01 -3.16 -12.89
C LEU A 64 -5.22 -3.06 -11.95
N ASN A 65 -6.33 -2.51 -12.45
CA ASN A 65 -7.53 -2.23 -11.68
C ASN A 65 -8.78 -2.53 -12.53
N CYS A 66 -9.79 -3.14 -11.93
CA CYS A 66 -11.04 -3.48 -12.59
C CYS A 66 -11.76 -2.28 -13.20
N ASP A 67 -11.72 -1.10 -12.58
CA ASP A 67 -12.44 0.08 -13.04
C ASP A 67 -11.77 0.74 -14.25
N LYS A 68 -10.45 0.96 -14.18
CA LYS A 68 -9.68 1.65 -15.23
C LYS A 68 -9.34 0.74 -16.41
N HIS A 69 -9.15 -0.56 -16.17
CA HIS A 69 -8.59 -1.49 -17.16
C HIS A 69 -9.56 -2.60 -17.59
N LYS A 70 -10.88 -2.39 -17.40
CA LYS A 70 -11.92 -3.37 -17.73
C LYS A 70 -11.81 -3.91 -19.16
N SER A 71 -11.57 -3.05 -20.14
CA SER A 71 -11.43 -3.46 -21.54
C SER A 71 -10.20 -4.34 -21.80
N VAL A 72 -9.10 -4.06 -21.11
CA VAL A 72 -7.86 -4.85 -21.21
C VAL A 72 -8.06 -6.23 -20.58
N LEU A 73 -8.70 -6.29 -19.42
CA LEU A 73 -9.00 -7.53 -18.72
C LEU A 73 -9.88 -8.45 -19.55
N LEU A 74 -10.99 -7.94 -20.08
CA LEU A 74 -11.92 -8.70 -20.93
C LEU A 74 -11.26 -9.18 -22.22
N LYS A 75 -10.41 -8.37 -22.86
CA LYS A 75 -9.65 -8.81 -24.05
C LYS A 75 -8.70 -9.97 -23.75
N ASN A 76 -8.20 -10.04 -22.53
CA ASN A 76 -7.30 -11.12 -22.08
C ASN A 76 -8.04 -12.29 -21.42
N GLY A 77 -9.37 -12.32 -21.49
CA GLY A 77 -10.19 -13.39 -20.91
C GLY A 77 -10.16 -13.43 -19.38
N ARG A 78 -9.77 -12.34 -18.71
CA ARG A 78 -9.76 -12.23 -17.24
C ARG A 78 -11.02 -11.56 -16.74
N ASP A 79 -11.57 -12.10 -15.65
CA ASP A 79 -12.71 -11.47 -14.97
C ASP A 79 -12.24 -10.18 -14.26
N PRO A 80 -12.83 -9.01 -14.60
CA PRO A 80 -12.53 -7.78 -13.87
C PRO A 80 -12.83 -7.87 -12.37
N GLY A 81 -13.81 -8.71 -11.96
CA GLY A 81 -14.17 -8.90 -10.56
C GLY A 81 -13.04 -9.48 -9.70
N GLU A 82 -12.10 -10.20 -10.30
CA GLU A 82 -10.96 -10.77 -9.59
C GLU A 82 -9.79 -9.81 -9.40
N VAL A 83 -9.80 -8.67 -10.10
CA VAL A 83 -8.67 -7.70 -10.09
C VAL A 83 -9.01 -6.52 -9.21
N ARG A 84 -8.85 -6.70 -7.90
CA ARG A 84 -9.27 -5.80 -6.84
C ARG A 84 -8.10 -5.36 -5.95
N PRO A 85 -7.18 -4.50 -6.44
CA PRO A 85 -6.09 -3.96 -5.62
C PRO A 85 -6.56 -3.04 -4.48
N ASP A 86 -7.78 -2.51 -4.57
CA ASP A 86 -8.44 -1.72 -3.53
C ASP A 86 -8.67 -2.51 -2.24
N ILE A 87 -8.90 -3.83 -2.32
CA ILE A 87 -9.04 -4.70 -1.14
C ILE A 87 -7.73 -4.75 -0.35
N ALA A 88 -6.60 -4.92 -1.02
CA ALA A 88 -5.29 -4.89 -0.39
C ALA A 88 -4.99 -3.52 0.23
N HIS A 89 -5.35 -2.43 -0.45
CA HIS A 89 -5.20 -1.07 0.06
C HIS A 89 -5.96 -0.84 1.37
N GLN A 90 -7.26 -1.19 1.40
CA GLN A 90 -8.09 -1.04 2.59
C GLN A 90 -7.60 -1.90 3.76
N SER A 91 -7.20 -3.15 3.48
CA SER A 91 -6.65 -4.06 4.49
C SER A 91 -5.37 -3.51 5.10
N LEU A 92 -4.47 -2.97 4.27
CA LEU A 92 -3.24 -2.34 4.74
C LEU A 92 -3.51 -1.09 5.59
N LEU A 93 -4.47 -0.24 5.22
CA LEU A 93 -4.83 0.92 6.02
C LEU A 93 -5.30 0.49 7.42
N MET A 94 -6.14 -0.54 7.52
CA MET A 94 -6.62 -1.06 8.82
C MET A 94 -5.48 -1.63 9.66
N LEU A 95 -4.61 -2.45 9.09
CA LEU A 95 -3.49 -3.07 9.81
C LEU A 95 -2.46 -2.03 10.27
N MET A 96 -2.04 -1.15 9.36
CA MET A 96 -0.96 -0.20 9.65
C MET A 96 -1.38 0.94 10.59
N ASP A 97 -2.67 1.26 10.68
CA ASP A 97 -3.20 2.25 11.62
C ASP A 97 -3.56 1.66 13.00
N SER A 98 -3.55 0.34 13.15
CA SER A 98 -3.94 -0.34 14.39
C SER A 98 -3.05 0.05 15.58
N PRO A 99 -3.58 0.09 16.81
CA PRO A 99 -2.79 0.20 18.03
C PRO A 99 -1.70 -0.86 18.13
N LEU A 100 -1.96 -2.09 17.68
CA LEU A 100 -1.00 -3.18 17.67
C LEU A 100 0.25 -2.86 16.83
N ASN A 101 0.07 -2.24 15.64
CA ASN A 101 1.19 -1.77 14.84
C ASN A 101 1.95 -0.63 15.53
N ARG A 102 1.25 0.28 16.21
CA ARG A 102 1.88 1.37 16.96
C ARG A 102 2.70 0.87 18.13
N ALA A 103 2.28 -0.22 18.75
CA ALA A 103 3.02 -0.91 19.82
C ALA A 103 4.24 -1.70 19.29
N GLY A 104 4.43 -1.81 17.97
CA GLY A 104 5.53 -2.56 17.37
C GLY A 104 5.36 -4.08 17.42
N LEU A 105 4.15 -4.56 17.67
CA LEU A 105 3.81 -5.98 17.81
C LEU A 105 3.21 -6.59 16.55
N LEU A 106 3.14 -5.83 15.44
CA LEU A 106 2.62 -6.28 14.15
C LEU A 106 3.69 -6.29 13.08
N GLN A 107 3.70 -7.34 12.27
CA GLN A 107 4.43 -7.41 11.02
C GLN A 107 3.47 -7.81 9.90
N VAL A 108 3.48 -7.10 8.79
CA VAL A 108 2.59 -7.35 7.66
C VAL A 108 3.39 -7.77 6.43
N TYR A 109 2.90 -8.80 5.76
CA TYR A 109 3.35 -9.23 4.44
C TYR A 109 2.18 -9.26 3.47
N ILE A 110 2.47 -9.11 2.19
CA ILE A 110 1.50 -9.25 1.11
C ILE A 110 2.04 -10.31 0.15
N HIS A 111 1.28 -11.37 -0.06
CA HIS A 111 1.59 -12.37 -1.07
C HIS A 111 0.66 -12.17 -2.26
N THR A 112 1.23 -11.82 -3.41
CA THR A 112 0.47 -11.50 -4.61
C THR A 112 0.09 -12.76 -5.39
N GLN A 113 -0.94 -12.65 -6.24
CA GLN A 113 -1.32 -13.70 -7.19
C GLN A 113 -0.18 -14.10 -8.16
N LYS A 114 0.80 -13.22 -8.35
CA LYS A 114 2.01 -13.48 -9.16
C LYS A 114 3.17 -14.07 -8.34
N ASN A 115 2.88 -14.60 -7.18
CA ASN A 115 3.86 -15.23 -6.28
C ASN A 115 4.99 -14.27 -5.87
N VAL A 116 4.66 -13.02 -5.60
CA VAL A 116 5.59 -12.02 -5.08
C VAL A 116 5.24 -11.76 -3.62
N LEU A 117 6.17 -11.97 -2.71
CA LEU A 117 6.01 -11.65 -1.29
C LEU A 117 6.60 -10.26 -1.00
N ILE A 118 5.77 -9.38 -0.44
CA ILE A 118 6.13 -8.01 -0.11
C ILE A 118 6.15 -7.86 1.41
N GLU A 119 7.29 -7.53 1.98
CA GLU A 119 7.40 -7.15 3.39
C GLU A 119 7.06 -5.67 3.55
N VAL A 120 6.15 -5.37 4.47
CA VAL A 120 5.74 -4.01 4.83
C VAL A 120 6.41 -3.61 6.14
N ASN A 121 7.24 -2.57 6.10
CA ASN A 121 7.86 -2.06 7.33
C ASN A 121 6.77 -1.46 8.25
N PRO A 122 6.73 -1.79 9.54
CA PRO A 122 5.74 -1.27 10.49
C PRO A 122 5.65 0.26 10.57
N GLN A 123 6.70 0.97 10.19
CA GLN A 123 6.74 2.44 10.18
C GLN A 123 6.22 3.05 8.87
N THR A 124 5.86 2.22 7.89
CA THR A 124 5.34 2.68 6.59
C THR A 124 3.99 3.36 6.78
N ARG A 125 3.86 4.56 6.21
CA ARG A 125 2.55 5.21 6.06
C ARG A 125 1.97 4.86 4.72
N ILE A 126 0.89 4.11 4.72
CA ILE A 126 0.16 3.77 3.50
C ILE A 126 -0.59 5.02 3.02
N PRO A 127 -0.48 5.40 1.73
CA PRO A 127 -1.22 6.52 1.18
C PRO A 127 -2.73 6.35 1.38
N ARG A 128 -3.41 7.39 1.83
CA ARG A 128 -4.86 7.34 2.10
C ARG A 128 -5.70 7.27 0.85
N THR A 129 -5.23 7.88 -0.24
CA THR A 129 -5.93 7.84 -1.53
C THR A 129 -5.47 6.66 -2.34
N PHE A 130 -6.41 6.01 -3.01
CA PHE A 130 -6.13 4.82 -3.81
C PHE A 130 -5.17 5.12 -4.98
N ASP A 131 -5.28 6.27 -5.63
CA ASP A 131 -4.40 6.64 -6.74
C ASP A 131 -2.93 6.78 -6.30
N ARG A 132 -2.67 7.38 -5.13
CA ARG A 132 -1.30 7.45 -4.56
C ARG A 132 -0.79 6.08 -4.16
N PHE A 133 -1.65 5.22 -3.64
CA PHE A 133 -1.31 3.82 -3.37
C PHE A 133 -0.95 3.07 -4.65
N CYS A 134 -1.71 3.25 -5.73
CA CYS A 134 -1.38 2.68 -7.05
C CYS A 134 0.02 3.10 -7.51
N GLY A 135 0.34 4.38 -7.43
CA GLY A 135 1.67 4.88 -7.77
C GLY A 135 2.79 4.26 -6.93
N LEU A 136 2.57 4.10 -5.62
CA LEU A 136 3.51 3.44 -4.70
C LEU A 136 3.75 1.98 -5.10
N MET A 137 2.67 1.23 -5.42
CA MET A 137 2.76 -0.17 -5.82
C MET A 137 3.46 -0.34 -7.17
N VAL A 138 3.22 0.53 -8.13
CA VAL A 138 3.94 0.53 -9.42
C VAL A 138 5.43 0.72 -9.18
N GLN A 139 5.84 1.69 -8.36
CA GLN A 139 7.25 1.90 -8.02
C GLN A 139 7.86 0.67 -7.33
N LEU A 140 7.15 0.06 -6.39
CA LEU A 140 7.61 -1.12 -5.68
C LEU A 140 7.86 -2.30 -6.62
N LEU A 141 6.88 -2.62 -7.46
CA LEU A 141 6.94 -3.78 -8.37
C LEU A 141 8.00 -3.62 -9.45
N HIS A 142 8.35 -2.38 -9.83
CA HIS A 142 9.44 -2.12 -10.77
C HIS A 142 10.82 -2.08 -10.11
N LYS A 143 10.95 -1.51 -8.91
CA LYS A 143 12.24 -1.31 -8.22
C LYS A 143 12.54 -2.37 -7.17
N LEU A 144 11.60 -3.29 -6.91
CA LEU A 144 11.65 -4.35 -5.88
C LEU A 144 11.85 -3.83 -4.45
N SER A 145 11.96 -2.53 -4.26
CA SER A 145 11.98 -1.88 -2.95
C SER A 145 11.65 -0.40 -3.04
N VAL A 146 10.98 0.11 -2.02
CA VAL A 146 10.74 1.55 -1.84
C VAL A 146 11.41 1.98 -0.53
N ARG A 147 12.17 3.08 -0.57
CA ARG A 147 12.86 3.64 0.59
C ARG A 147 12.14 4.87 1.11
N ALA A 148 12.39 5.20 2.39
CA ALA A 148 11.95 6.47 2.96
C ALA A 148 12.69 7.63 2.27
N ALA A 149 12.01 8.78 2.11
CA ALA A 149 12.61 9.98 1.55
C ALA A 149 13.80 10.47 2.40
N ASP A 150 13.70 10.32 3.72
CA ASP A 150 14.63 10.89 4.70
C ASP A 150 15.66 9.91 5.25
N GLY A 151 15.90 8.75 4.59
CA GLY A 151 16.86 7.80 5.12
C GLY A 151 17.04 6.50 4.33
N PRO A 152 18.01 5.68 4.76
CA PRO A 152 18.34 4.42 4.08
C PRO A 152 17.29 3.32 4.30
N GLN A 153 16.29 3.55 5.15
CA GLN A 153 15.31 2.56 5.57
C GLN A 153 14.38 2.16 4.42
N LYS A 154 14.29 0.87 4.15
CA LYS A 154 13.32 0.31 3.21
C LYS A 154 11.94 0.28 3.86
N LEU A 155 10.96 0.92 3.24
CA LEU A 155 9.55 0.91 3.67
C LEU A 155 8.83 -0.33 3.18
N LEU A 156 9.13 -0.74 1.95
CA LEU A 156 8.58 -1.92 1.31
C LEU A 156 9.70 -2.66 0.59
N LYS A 157 9.73 -3.98 0.67
CA LYS A 157 10.67 -4.82 -0.09
C LYS A 157 10.02 -6.15 -0.49
N VAL A 158 10.46 -6.71 -1.60
CA VAL A 158 10.13 -8.09 -1.98
C VAL A 158 10.97 -9.05 -1.14
N SER A 159 10.32 -10.05 -0.53
CA SER A 159 10.93 -11.04 0.38
C SER A 159 10.58 -12.47 -0.03
N VAL A 160 11.25 -13.47 0.53
CA VAL A 160 11.12 -14.89 0.13
C VAL A 160 10.74 -15.82 1.30
N GLU A 161 10.24 -15.31 2.43
CA GLU A 161 9.90 -16.14 3.61
C GLU A 161 8.40 -16.41 3.78
N TYR A 162 8.05 -17.59 4.32
CA TYR A 162 6.73 -18.22 4.29
C TYR A 162 6.06 -18.42 5.68
N THR A 163 4.74 -18.67 5.68
CA THR A 163 3.83 -18.70 6.84
C THR A 163 3.55 -20.10 7.37
N GLU A 164 3.29 -20.21 8.70
CA GLU A 164 3.11 -21.48 9.41
C GLU A 164 1.66 -21.90 9.67
N LYS A 165 0.66 -20.98 9.69
CA LYS A 165 -0.70 -21.32 10.13
C LYS A 165 -1.81 -20.48 9.47
N MET A 166 -2.88 -21.15 9.03
CA MET A 166 -4.12 -20.53 8.54
C MET A 166 -5.23 -20.65 9.59
N VAL A 167 -5.90 -19.54 9.91
CA VAL A 167 -6.97 -19.48 10.91
C VAL A 167 -8.18 -18.75 10.35
N SER A 168 -9.38 -19.34 10.50
CA SER A 168 -10.64 -18.65 10.23
C SER A 168 -11.06 -17.83 11.46
N ILE A 169 -11.38 -16.56 11.25
CA ILE A 169 -11.72 -15.60 12.31
C ILE A 169 -13.24 -15.48 12.49
N SER A 170 -14.03 -15.93 11.50
CA SER A 170 -15.49 -15.81 11.53
C SER A 170 -16.15 -16.91 10.71
N ASN A 171 -17.33 -17.33 11.16
CA ASN A 171 -18.22 -18.21 10.40
C ASN A 171 -19.03 -17.44 9.33
N TYR A 172 -18.93 -16.10 9.30
CA TYR A 172 -19.58 -15.25 8.33
C TYR A 172 -18.57 -14.70 7.32
N PRO A 173 -18.98 -14.48 6.07
CA PRO A 173 -18.12 -13.86 5.05
C PRO A 173 -17.90 -12.38 5.43
N LEU A 174 -16.72 -12.07 5.92
CA LEU A 174 -16.30 -10.71 6.25
C LEU A 174 -15.45 -10.13 5.12
N SER A 175 -15.47 -8.80 4.96
CA SER A 175 -14.48 -8.16 4.10
C SER A 175 -13.06 -8.32 4.68
N ALA A 176 -12.05 -8.39 3.83
CA ALA A 176 -10.67 -8.55 4.26
C ALA A 176 -10.24 -7.45 5.27
N ALA A 177 -10.65 -6.20 5.03
CA ALA A 177 -10.36 -5.10 5.94
C ALA A 177 -11.01 -5.28 7.32
N LEU A 178 -12.27 -5.73 7.38
CA LEU A 178 -12.96 -6.01 8.65
C LEU A 178 -12.32 -7.20 9.38
N THR A 179 -11.91 -8.22 8.66
CA THR A 179 -11.15 -9.35 9.20
C THR A 179 -9.85 -8.89 9.84
N CYS A 180 -9.09 -8.02 9.17
CA CYS A 180 -7.87 -7.43 9.70
C CYS A 180 -8.13 -6.63 10.99
N ALA A 181 -9.19 -5.81 11.02
CA ALA A 181 -9.55 -5.02 12.19
C ALA A 181 -9.90 -5.91 13.39
N LYS A 182 -10.75 -6.93 13.19
CA LYS A 182 -11.11 -7.88 14.26
C LYS A 182 -9.90 -8.65 14.79
N LEU A 183 -9.00 -9.07 13.89
CA LEU A 183 -7.80 -9.78 14.28
C LEU A 183 -6.90 -8.91 15.16
N THR A 184 -6.61 -7.69 14.76
CA THR A 184 -5.75 -6.79 15.54
C THR A 184 -6.38 -6.46 16.89
N THR A 185 -7.68 -6.15 16.95
CA THR A 185 -8.40 -5.86 18.20
C THR A 185 -8.33 -7.03 19.19
N ALA A 186 -8.54 -8.27 18.73
CA ALA A 186 -8.46 -9.43 19.59
C ALA A 186 -7.05 -9.59 20.23
N PHE A 187 -5.99 -9.34 19.47
CA PHE A 187 -4.62 -9.39 20.00
C PHE A 187 -4.28 -8.18 20.88
N GLU A 188 -4.84 -7.01 20.59
CA GLU A 188 -4.70 -5.80 21.42
C GLU A 188 -5.26 -6.02 22.82
N GLU A 189 -6.44 -6.63 22.93
CA GLU A 189 -7.05 -7.00 24.22
C GLU A 189 -6.19 -8.04 24.97
N VAL A 190 -5.85 -9.16 24.30
CA VAL A 190 -5.11 -10.27 24.96
C VAL A 190 -3.70 -9.83 25.37
N TRP A 191 -3.10 -8.90 24.67
CA TRP A 191 -1.72 -8.44 24.95
C TRP A 191 -1.67 -7.16 25.78
N GLY A 192 -2.82 -6.60 26.16
CA GLY A 192 -2.91 -5.40 27.00
C GLY A 192 -2.37 -4.15 26.31
N VAL A 193 -2.63 -3.97 25.02
CA VAL A 193 -2.22 -2.80 24.23
C VAL A 193 -3.24 -1.68 24.34
N ILE A 194 -4.50 -2.01 24.62
CA ILE A 194 -5.65 -1.12 24.85
C ILE A 194 -6.37 -1.49 26.13
#